data_fd3c7d666cce10190d1c388e9c918fea
#
_entry.id   fd3c7d666cce10190d1c388e9c918fea
#
_cell.length_a   1.000
_cell.length_b   1.000
_cell.length_c   1.000
_cell.angle_alpha   90.00
_cell.angle_beta   90.00
_cell.angle_gamma   90.00
#
_symmetry.space_group_name_H-M   'P 1'
#
loop_
_entity.id
_entity.type
_entity.pdbx_description
1 polymer ?
#
loop_
_entity_poly.entity_id
_entity_poly.type
_entity_poly.pdbx_seq_one_letter_code
_entity_poly.pdbx_strand_id
1 'polypeptide(L)'
;MRISKQRKKTTLAQQGRYLLICLLSMMLLFLAGSMIILNRTQRQVYERLEEISKLYTDELDNRFFRISRNLFSTVMDSSNPDSDFWKYMDLMEKDQYEEYVVTQLRKKYVSAAWDFGTDYNVFLYTQKDDSLYQLSISSDGFYAIDPYLQEALKRRINSLSQQTYAVKKKWTVMQQGDEVYMLKVAQNQGVGLGCYVNLKTILEPFSKLSLGKSGYVSLVDQNGKNIVTVTEKGIVRDSSQLDTGNYTFRQTLSQSPFEIQIKISWTGI
;
A
#
# COMPACT_ATOMS: atom_id res chain seq x y z
N MET A 1 -19.53 -12.47 -84.30
CA MET A 1 -20.10 -12.72 -82.97
C MET A 1 -19.03 -13.01 -81.85
N ARG A 2 -17.75 -13.18 -82.15
CA ARG A 2 -16.70 -13.44 -81.19
C ARG A 2 -16.12 -12.17 -80.43
N ILE A 3 -16.14 -11.00 -81.09
CA ILE A 3 -15.50 -9.77 -80.58
C ILE A 3 -16.29 -9.15 -79.42
N SER A 4 -17.63 -9.30 -79.36
CA SER A 4 -18.46 -8.73 -78.28
C SER A 4 -18.34 -9.48 -76.97
N LYS A 5 -18.00 -10.79 -76.99
CA LYS A 5 -17.81 -11.61 -75.77
C LYS A 5 -16.48 -11.31 -75.09
N GLN A 6 -15.44 -10.93 -75.80
CA GLN A 6 -14.12 -10.58 -75.22
C GLN A 6 -14.16 -9.20 -74.53
N ARG A 7 -14.82 -8.19 -75.12
CA ARG A 7 -15.01 -6.86 -74.46
C ARG A 7 -15.79 -6.93 -73.14
N LYS A 8 -16.82 -7.78 -73.07
CA LYS A 8 -17.58 -7.97 -71.79
C LYS A 8 -16.76 -8.67 -70.71
N LYS A 9 -15.85 -9.61 -71.07
CA LYS A 9 -14.99 -10.27 -70.08
C LYS A 9 -13.88 -9.34 -69.52
N THR A 10 -13.32 -8.44 -70.34
CA THR A 10 -12.34 -7.45 -69.88
C THR A 10 -12.96 -6.39 -68.99
N THR A 11 -14.19 -5.92 -69.24
CA THR A 11 -14.89 -4.98 -68.40
C THR A 11 -15.30 -5.60 -67.06
N LEU A 12 -15.72 -6.86 -67.01
CA LEU A 12 -16.05 -7.58 -65.77
C LEU A 12 -14.82 -7.81 -64.91
N ALA A 13 -13.69 -8.15 -65.51
CA ALA A 13 -12.40 -8.31 -64.77
C ALA A 13 -11.89 -6.98 -64.23
N GLN A 14 -12.04 -5.86 -64.96
CA GLN A 14 -11.71 -4.54 -64.47
C GLN A 14 -12.65 -4.09 -63.33
N GLN A 15 -13.96 -4.28 -63.43
CA GLN A 15 -14.89 -3.99 -62.35
C GLN A 15 -14.57 -4.81 -61.09
N GLY A 16 -14.25 -6.08 -61.20
CA GLY A 16 -13.81 -6.94 -60.12
C GLY A 16 -12.54 -6.42 -59.42
N ARG A 17 -11.56 -5.91 -60.19
CA ARG A 17 -10.34 -5.30 -59.63
C ARG A 17 -10.63 -4.02 -58.85
N TYR A 18 -11.49 -3.12 -59.35
CA TYR A 18 -11.90 -1.90 -58.63
C TYR A 18 -12.64 -2.22 -57.33
N LEU A 19 -13.53 -3.20 -57.37
CA LEU A 19 -14.29 -3.65 -56.20
C LEU A 19 -13.37 -4.24 -55.12
N LEU A 20 -12.36 -5.00 -55.52
CA LEU A 20 -11.34 -5.59 -54.66
C LEU A 20 -10.46 -4.50 -54.02
N ILE A 21 -10.04 -3.49 -54.80
CA ILE A 21 -9.27 -2.34 -54.28
C ILE A 21 -10.09 -1.53 -53.29
N CYS A 22 -11.36 -1.27 -53.57
CA CYS A 22 -12.27 -0.56 -52.63
C CYS A 22 -12.47 -1.37 -51.35
N LEU A 23 -12.67 -2.68 -51.40
CA LEU A 23 -12.77 -3.56 -50.24
C LEU A 23 -11.49 -3.54 -49.38
N LEU A 24 -10.34 -3.61 -50.06
CA LEU A 24 -9.02 -3.61 -49.38
C LEU A 24 -8.74 -2.26 -48.69
N SER A 25 -9.08 -1.15 -49.37
CA SER A 25 -8.94 0.19 -48.78
C SER A 25 -9.87 0.39 -47.59
N MET A 26 -11.10 -0.10 -47.68
CA MET A 26 -12.07 -0.03 -46.58
C MET A 26 -11.64 -0.89 -45.38
N MET A 27 -11.07 -2.08 -45.63
CA MET A 27 -10.49 -2.93 -44.59
C MET A 27 -9.29 -2.27 -43.91
N LEU A 28 -8.39 -1.62 -44.67
CA LEU A 28 -7.24 -0.88 -44.12
C LEU A 28 -7.71 0.31 -43.25
N LEU A 29 -8.70 1.08 -43.69
CA LEU A 29 -9.28 2.18 -42.90
C LEU A 29 -9.92 1.68 -41.60
N PHE A 30 -10.61 0.54 -41.67
CA PHE A 30 -11.22 -0.08 -40.48
C PHE A 30 -10.15 -0.55 -39.50
N LEU A 31 -9.07 -1.21 -39.99
CA LEU A 31 -7.94 -1.63 -39.12
C LEU A 31 -7.23 -0.43 -38.50
N ALA A 32 -6.95 0.62 -39.27
CA ALA A 32 -6.34 1.84 -38.75
C ALA A 32 -7.22 2.53 -37.69
N GLY A 33 -8.52 2.65 -37.95
CA GLY A 33 -9.49 3.18 -37.01
C GLY A 33 -9.57 2.37 -35.71
N SER A 34 -9.63 1.05 -35.83
CA SER A 34 -9.64 0.13 -34.67
C SER A 34 -8.36 0.25 -33.84
N MET A 35 -7.19 0.39 -34.47
CA MET A 35 -5.92 0.56 -33.78
C MET A 35 -5.83 1.89 -33.02
N ILE A 36 -6.35 2.97 -33.60
CA ILE A 36 -6.42 4.28 -32.95
C ILE A 36 -7.35 4.24 -31.73
N ILE A 37 -8.52 3.61 -31.87
CA ILE A 37 -9.48 3.47 -30.77
C ILE A 37 -8.85 2.63 -29.65
N LEU A 38 -8.25 1.50 -29.98
CA LEU A 38 -7.58 0.64 -29.01
C LEU A 38 -6.51 1.38 -28.22
N ASN A 39 -5.62 2.10 -28.91
CA ASN A 39 -4.57 2.88 -28.27
C ASN A 39 -5.14 3.99 -27.36
N ARG A 40 -6.21 4.68 -27.78
CA ARG A 40 -6.87 5.68 -26.94
C ARG A 40 -7.51 5.07 -25.69
N THR A 41 -8.20 3.95 -25.86
CA THR A 41 -8.82 3.24 -24.74
C THR A 41 -7.78 2.75 -23.74
N GLN A 42 -6.70 2.16 -24.22
CA GLN A 42 -5.58 1.73 -23.38
C GLN A 42 -5.00 2.90 -22.59
N ARG A 43 -4.74 4.02 -23.24
CA ARG A 43 -4.22 5.21 -22.58
C ARG A 43 -5.17 5.76 -21.50
N GLN A 44 -6.48 5.81 -21.79
CA GLN A 44 -7.49 6.26 -20.82
C GLN A 44 -7.58 5.34 -19.60
N VAL A 45 -7.52 4.02 -19.81
CA VAL A 45 -7.50 3.05 -18.70
C VAL A 45 -6.25 3.25 -17.85
N TYR A 46 -5.09 3.42 -18.48
CA TYR A 46 -3.84 3.68 -17.79
C TYR A 46 -3.88 4.95 -16.94
N GLU A 47 -4.29 6.08 -17.53
CA GLU A 47 -4.42 7.37 -16.83
C GLU A 47 -5.37 7.26 -15.62
N ARG A 48 -6.51 6.57 -15.76
CA ARG A 48 -7.44 6.32 -14.65
C ARG A 48 -6.86 5.46 -13.54
N LEU A 49 -6.15 4.40 -13.89
CA LEU A 49 -5.49 3.54 -12.88
C LEU A 49 -4.39 4.29 -12.14
N GLU A 50 -3.63 5.15 -12.83
CA GLU A 50 -2.66 6.04 -12.21
C GLU A 50 -3.32 7.02 -11.23
N GLU A 51 -4.40 7.69 -11.63
CA GLU A 51 -5.15 8.60 -10.76
C GLU A 51 -5.71 7.91 -9.52
N ILE A 52 -6.35 6.74 -9.68
CA ILE A 52 -6.90 5.97 -8.56
C ILE A 52 -5.76 5.52 -7.62
N SER A 53 -4.67 5.05 -8.16
CA SER A 53 -3.51 4.62 -7.38
C SER A 53 -2.90 5.77 -6.61
N LYS A 54 -2.83 6.96 -7.21
CA LYS A 54 -2.39 8.18 -6.54
C LYS A 54 -3.31 8.53 -5.38
N LEU A 55 -4.63 8.47 -5.58
CA LEU A 55 -5.60 8.72 -4.50
C LEU A 55 -5.40 7.76 -3.32
N TYR A 56 -5.20 6.46 -3.57
CA TYR A 56 -4.93 5.50 -2.50
C TYR A 56 -3.60 5.77 -1.80
N THR A 57 -2.57 6.15 -2.54
CA THR A 57 -1.26 6.46 -1.95
C THR A 57 -1.32 7.73 -1.11
N ASP A 58 -2.00 8.76 -1.60
CA ASP A 58 -2.19 10.03 -0.88
C ASP A 58 -3.01 9.82 0.40
N GLU A 59 -4.07 9.00 0.35
CA GLU A 59 -4.86 8.65 1.54
C GLU A 59 -4.02 7.87 2.56
N LEU A 60 -3.22 6.92 2.10
CA LEU A 60 -2.32 6.15 2.95
C LEU A 60 -1.29 7.06 3.63
N ASP A 61 -0.66 7.96 2.88
CA ASP A 61 0.35 8.89 3.39
C ASP A 61 -0.24 9.87 4.39
N ASN A 62 -1.44 10.39 4.13
CA ASN A 62 -2.20 11.22 5.05
C ASN A 62 -2.54 10.46 6.35
N ARG A 63 -2.91 9.19 6.26
CA ARG A 63 -3.20 8.35 7.42
C ARG A 63 -1.94 8.11 8.25
N PHE A 64 -0.83 7.79 7.62
CA PHE A 64 0.47 7.67 8.28
C PHE A 64 0.89 8.97 8.97
N PHE A 65 0.66 10.10 8.33
CA PHE A 65 0.94 11.41 8.91
C PHE A 65 0.09 11.68 10.17
N ARG A 66 -1.23 11.45 10.10
CA ARG A 66 -2.14 11.65 11.24
C ARG A 66 -1.77 10.77 12.43
N ILE A 67 -1.50 9.49 12.20
CA ILE A 67 -1.07 8.56 13.24
C ILE A 67 0.26 9.02 13.84
N SER A 68 1.27 9.31 13.00
CA SER A 68 2.58 9.77 13.46
C SER A 68 2.48 11.03 14.32
N ARG A 69 1.66 12.00 13.90
CA ARG A 69 1.44 13.23 14.62
C ARG A 69 0.77 12.98 15.98
N ASN A 70 -0.23 12.10 16.03
CA ASN A 70 -0.93 11.76 17.27
C ASN A 70 0.02 11.08 18.27
N LEU A 71 0.76 10.04 17.84
CA LEU A 71 1.73 9.35 18.68
C LEU A 71 2.80 10.31 19.20
N PHE A 72 3.35 11.13 18.30
CA PHE A 72 4.40 12.08 18.67
C PHE A 72 3.90 13.15 19.63
N SER A 73 2.77 13.80 19.36
CA SER A 73 2.23 14.83 20.24
C SER A 73 1.91 14.28 21.61
N THR A 74 1.39 13.05 21.71
CA THR A 74 1.06 12.42 23.00
C THR A 74 2.31 12.17 23.84
N VAL A 75 3.39 11.67 23.25
CA VAL A 75 4.59 11.25 23.96
C VAL A 75 5.54 12.43 24.24
N MET A 76 5.59 13.42 23.33
CA MET A 76 6.51 14.56 23.46
C MET A 76 5.97 15.66 24.37
N ASP A 77 4.68 15.67 24.66
CA ASP A 77 4.07 16.66 25.55
C ASP A 77 4.28 16.34 27.05
N SER A 78 5.51 15.86 27.36
CA SER A 78 5.88 15.52 28.74
C SER A 78 6.04 16.74 29.66
N SER A 79 6.15 17.95 29.08
CA SER A 79 6.23 19.20 29.83
C SER A 79 4.87 19.75 30.22
N ASN A 80 3.77 19.21 29.70
CA ASN A 80 2.43 19.62 30.04
C ASN A 80 1.93 18.83 31.28
N PRO A 81 1.87 19.43 32.48
CA PRO A 81 1.42 18.74 33.68
C PRO A 81 -0.07 18.34 33.61
N ASP A 82 -0.82 18.87 32.65
CA ASP A 82 -2.21 18.50 32.38
C ASP A 82 -2.35 17.35 31.35
N SER A 83 -1.24 16.86 30.79
CA SER A 83 -1.24 15.71 29.92
C SER A 83 -1.66 14.45 30.66
N ASP A 84 -2.86 13.96 30.36
CA ASP A 84 -3.37 12.71 30.95
C ASP A 84 -2.43 11.53 30.71
N PHE A 85 -1.73 11.51 29.58
CA PHE A 85 -0.79 10.44 29.25
C PHE A 85 0.33 10.34 30.28
N TRP A 86 0.98 11.45 30.62
CA TRP A 86 2.09 11.44 31.57
C TRP A 86 1.61 11.25 33.02
N LYS A 87 0.42 11.75 33.39
CA LYS A 87 -0.21 11.40 34.68
C LYS A 87 -0.44 9.89 34.80
N TYR A 88 -0.84 9.22 33.71
CA TYR A 88 -0.98 7.78 33.70
C TYR A 88 0.39 7.07 33.80
N MET A 89 1.43 7.57 33.15
CA MET A 89 2.77 6.99 33.25
C MET A 89 3.33 7.10 34.67
N ASP A 90 3.15 8.24 35.34
CA ASP A 90 3.54 8.42 36.76
C ASP A 90 2.77 7.47 37.71
N LEU A 91 1.50 7.18 37.41
CA LEU A 91 0.73 6.19 38.16
C LEU A 91 1.23 4.76 37.88
N MET A 92 1.60 4.46 36.64
CA MET A 92 2.08 3.14 36.24
C MET A 92 3.41 2.79 36.91
N GLU A 93 4.28 3.77 37.18
CA GLU A 93 5.52 3.57 37.95
C GLU A 93 5.27 3.06 39.39
N LYS A 94 4.06 3.25 39.92
CA LYS A 94 3.65 2.82 41.24
C LYS A 94 2.98 1.46 41.25
N ASP A 95 3.51 0.48 40.58
CA ASP A 95 3.15 -0.94 40.44
C ASP A 95 1.67 -1.38 40.71
N GLN A 96 0.95 -0.63 41.55
CA GLN A 96 -0.44 -0.93 41.98
C GLN A 96 -1.51 -0.48 40.96
N TYR A 97 -1.14 0.35 39.96
CA TYR A 97 -2.08 0.99 39.03
C TYR A 97 -1.93 0.60 37.59
N GLU A 98 -1.05 -0.35 37.29
CA GLU A 98 -0.74 -0.78 35.90
C GLU A 98 -2.01 -1.17 35.11
N GLU A 99 -2.80 -2.08 35.65
CA GLU A 99 -4.02 -2.54 34.97
C GLU A 99 -5.06 -1.42 34.79
N TYR A 100 -5.17 -0.54 35.80
CA TYR A 100 -6.03 0.63 35.70
C TYR A 100 -5.59 1.55 34.58
N VAL A 101 -4.30 1.89 34.52
CA VAL A 101 -3.72 2.79 33.51
C VAL A 101 -3.91 2.21 32.12
N VAL A 102 -3.55 0.94 31.91
CA VAL A 102 -3.73 0.26 30.62
C VAL A 102 -5.20 0.29 30.19
N THR A 103 -6.13 0.08 31.13
CA THR A 103 -7.57 0.15 30.85
C THR A 103 -8.03 1.55 30.43
N GLN A 104 -7.54 2.62 31.08
CA GLN A 104 -7.88 4.00 30.70
C GLN A 104 -7.30 4.36 29.32
N LEU A 105 -6.05 3.97 29.05
CA LEU A 105 -5.43 4.16 27.74
C LEU A 105 -6.17 3.36 26.66
N ARG A 106 -6.58 2.13 26.91
CA ARG A 106 -7.41 1.35 25.99
C ARG A 106 -8.69 2.09 25.63
N LYS A 107 -9.42 2.63 26.62
CA LYS A 107 -10.64 3.44 26.36
C LYS A 107 -10.37 4.63 25.45
N LYS A 108 -9.26 5.34 25.66
CA LYS A 108 -8.83 6.47 24.83
C LYS A 108 -8.53 6.05 23.40
N TYR A 109 -7.80 4.95 23.21
CA TYR A 109 -7.35 4.50 21.89
C TYR A 109 -8.36 3.63 21.13
N VAL A 110 -9.40 3.11 21.77
CA VAL A 110 -10.56 2.54 21.07
C VAL A 110 -11.23 3.59 20.18
N SER A 111 -11.42 4.81 20.66
CA SER A 111 -11.98 5.88 19.82
C SER A 111 -11.01 6.30 18.70
N ALA A 112 -9.70 6.35 18.97
CA ALA A 112 -8.69 6.69 17.98
C ALA A 112 -8.57 5.62 16.88
N ALA A 113 -8.85 4.35 17.17
CA ALA A 113 -8.87 3.28 16.18
C ALA A 113 -9.93 3.52 15.08
N TRP A 114 -11.05 4.17 15.40
CA TRP A 114 -12.04 4.57 14.40
C TRP A 114 -11.49 5.64 13.43
N ASP A 115 -10.63 6.54 13.91
CA ASP A 115 -10.02 7.59 13.10
C ASP A 115 -8.86 7.06 12.23
N PHE A 116 -8.18 6.01 12.70
CA PHE A 116 -7.01 5.44 12.02
C PHE A 116 -7.39 4.28 11.09
N GLY A 117 -8.48 3.60 11.37
CA GLY A 117 -8.89 2.32 10.78
C GLY A 117 -8.62 1.15 11.73
N THR A 118 -9.51 0.17 11.71
CA THR A 118 -9.50 -1.00 12.63
C THR A 118 -8.27 -1.89 12.49
N ASP A 119 -7.54 -1.78 11.39
CA ASP A 119 -6.36 -2.58 11.09
C ASP A 119 -5.06 -2.02 11.69
N TYR A 120 -5.13 -0.77 12.24
CA TYR A 120 -4.01 -0.11 12.87
C TYR A 120 -3.98 -0.40 14.36
N ASN A 121 -2.96 -1.14 14.77
CA ASN A 121 -2.82 -1.62 16.13
C ASN A 121 -1.93 -0.68 16.95
N VAL A 122 -2.52 0.00 17.93
CA VAL A 122 -1.80 0.91 18.82
C VAL A 122 -1.33 0.14 20.07
N PHE A 123 -0.10 0.39 20.48
CA PHE A 123 0.50 -0.25 21.66
C PHE A 123 1.30 0.75 22.52
N LEU A 124 1.42 0.44 23.80
CA LEU A 124 2.32 1.06 24.75
C LEU A 124 3.50 0.15 25.02
N TYR A 125 4.70 0.69 25.06
CA TYR A 125 5.92 0.00 25.45
C TYR A 125 6.58 0.73 26.61
N THR A 126 6.97 0.01 27.65
CA THR A 126 7.74 0.52 28.80
C THR A 126 9.10 -0.16 28.86
N GLN A 127 10.15 0.64 28.79
CA GLN A 127 11.52 0.14 28.78
C GLN A 127 11.94 -0.41 30.14
N LYS A 128 11.39 0.11 31.24
CA LYS A 128 11.72 -0.28 32.62
C LYS A 128 11.47 -1.79 32.83
N ASP A 129 10.32 -2.28 32.38
CA ASP A 129 9.89 -3.67 32.63
C ASP A 129 9.89 -4.49 31.34
N ASP A 130 10.41 -3.91 30.25
CA ASP A 130 10.31 -4.49 28.89
C ASP A 130 8.91 -4.99 28.54
N SER A 131 7.90 -4.25 28.98
CA SER A 131 6.50 -4.62 28.82
C SER A 131 5.87 -3.94 27.62
N LEU A 132 4.99 -4.66 26.91
CA LEU A 132 4.27 -4.17 25.76
C LEU A 132 2.77 -4.49 25.90
N TYR A 133 1.95 -3.46 25.85
CA TYR A 133 0.50 -3.53 26.06
C TYR A 133 -0.23 -3.09 24.81
N GLN A 134 -1.09 -3.93 24.26
CA GLN A 134 -1.97 -3.51 23.17
C GLN A 134 -3.07 -2.60 23.70
N LEU A 135 -3.22 -1.44 23.07
CA LEU A 135 -4.20 -0.42 23.44
C LEU A 135 -5.44 -0.44 22.53
N SER A 136 -5.29 -0.78 21.26
CA SER A 136 -6.39 -0.96 20.33
C SER A 136 -6.90 -2.41 20.33
N ILE A 137 -8.16 -2.58 19.96
CA ILE A 137 -8.73 -3.91 19.70
C ILE A 137 -8.19 -4.39 18.37
N SER A 138 -7.64 -5.61 18.34
CA SER A 138 -7.24 -6.23 17.07
C SER A 138 -8.46 -6.61 16.23
N SER A 139 -8.26 -6.94 14.96
CA SER A 139 -9.30 -7.44 14.07
C SER A 139 -10.05 -8.66 14.64
N ASP A 140 -9.39 -9.41 15.52
CA ASP A 140 -9.95 -10.59 16.20
C ASP A 140 -10.79 -10.26 17.44
N GLY A 141 -10.94 -8.97 17.77
CA GLY A 141 -11.73 -8.49 18.90
C GLY A 141 -11.02 -8.56 20.27
N PHE A 142 -9.72 -8.87 20.31
CA PHE A 142 -8.96 -8.99 21.55
C PHE A 142 -7.88 -7.93 21.70
N TYR A 143 -7.50 -7.62 22.94
CA TYR A 143 -6.35 -6.79 23.30
C TYR A 143 -5.06 -7.65 23.47
N ALA A 144 -4.92 -8.68 22.66
CA ALA A 144 -3.78 -9.57 22.72
C ALA A 144 -2.92 -9.45 21.46
N ILE A 145 -1.62 -9.41 21.65
CA ILE A 145 -0.65 -9.51 20.56
C ILE A 145 -0.12 -10.94 20.57
N ASP A 146 0.02 -11.54 19.41
CA ASP A 146 0.70 -12.83 19.28
C ASP A 146 2.08 -12.76 19.96
N PRO A 147 2.46 -13.72 20.82
CA PRO A 147 3.71 -13.66 21.59
C PRO A 147 4.96 -13.51 20.71
N TYR A 148 4.99 -14.13 19.53
CA TYR A 148 6.13 -14.02 18.61
C TYR A 148 6.20 -12.63 17.98
N LEU A 149 5.04 -12.02 17.66
CA LEU A 149 4.96 -10.67 17.18
C LEU A 149 5.34 -9.67 18.27
N GLN A 150 4.92 -9.90 19.51
CA GLN A 150 5.28 -9.09 20.66
C GLN A 150 6.80 -9.02 20.85
N GLU A 151 7.48 -10.15 20.83
CA GLU A 151 8.94 -10.22 20.94
C GLU A 151 9.66 -9.56 19.74
N ALA A 152 9.10 -9.70 18.54
CA ALA A 152 9.66 -9.03 17.37
C ALA A 152 9.51 -7.51 17.46
N LEU A 153 8.35 -7.02 17.96
CA LEU A 153 8.10 -5.59 18.21
C LEU A 153 9.09 -5.04 19.24
N LYS A 154 9.26 -5.70 20.39
CA LYS A 154 10.22 -5.28 21.44
C LYS A 154 11.64 -5.18 20.88
N ARG A 155 12.14 -6.20 20.19
CA ARG A 155 13.45 -6.18 19.54
C ARG A 155 13.60 -5.02 18.57
N ARG A 156 12.56 -4.78 17.76
CA ARG A 156 12.57 -3.68 16.78
C ARG A 156 12.57 -2.31 17.45
N ILE A 157 11.76 -2.11 18.48
CA ILE A 157 11.69 -0.88 19.28
C ILE A 157 13.07 -0.58 19.89
N ASN A 158 13.69 -1.56 20.52
CA ASN A 158 15.02 -1.42 21.12
C ASN A 158 16.07 -1.07 20.07
N SER A 159 16.03 -1.67 18.89
CA SER A 159 16.93 -1.30 17.79
C SER A 159 16.70 0.13 17.27
N LEU A 160 15.46 0.60 17.25
CA LEU A 160 15.11 1.97 16.85
C LEU A 160 15.55 3.01 17.89
N SER A 161 15.57 2.65 19.18
CA SER A 161 16.03 3.56 20.24
C SER A 161 17.47 4.00 20.05
N GLN A 162 18.29 3.15 19.43
CA GLN A 162 19.70 3.40 19.14
C GLN A 162 19.95 4.17 17.83
N GLN A 163 18.93 4.39 17.02
CA GLN A 163 19.07 5.03 15.71
C GLN A 163 18.97 6.57 15.79
N THR A 164 19.42 7.23 14.73
CA THR A 164 19.36 8.70 14.63
C THR A 164 17.92 9.20 14.59
N TYR A 165 17.70 10.43 15.05
CA TYR A 165 16.39 11.08 15.07
C TYR A 165 15.66 11.09 13.72
N ALA A 166 16.39 11.23 12.61
CA ALA A 166 15.83 11.23 11.27
C ALA A 166 15.11 9.90 10.91
N VAL A 167 15.69 8.78 11.34
CA VAL A 167 15.10 7.45 11.12
C VAL A 167 13.88 7.25 12.03
N LYS A 168 13.94 7.74 13.27
CA LYS A 168 12.82 7.67 14.23
C LYS A 168 11.56 8.41 13.75
N LYS A 169 11.71 9.42 12.87
CA LYS A 169 10.57 10.19 12.32
C LYS A 169 9.73 9.40 11.31
N LYS A 170 10.29 8.39 10.66
CA LYS A 170 9.63 7.69 9.57
C LYS A 170 9.02 6.36 10.02
N TRP A 171 8.02 5.89 9.29
CA TRP A 171 7.56 4.53 9.40
C TRP A 171 8.67 3.56 8.95
N THR A 172 8.75 2.42 9.60
CA THR A 172 9.75 1.39 9.29
C THR A 172 9.07 0.06 8.99
N VAL A 173 9.75 -0.82 8.26
CA VAL A 173 9.27 -2.17 8.01
C VAL A 173 9.85 -3.11 9.05
N MET A 174 9.03 -4.05 9.49
CA MET A 174 9.40 -5.18 10.34
C MET A 174 8.85 -6.46 9.71
N GLN A 175 9.68 -7.48 9.63
CA GLN A 175 9.25 -8.81 9.18
C GLN A 175 9.16 -9.75 10.38
N GLN A 176 8.06 -10.50 10.47
CA GLN A 176 7.88 -11.55 11.46
C GLN A 176 7.31 -12.78 10.76
N GLY A 177 8.11 -13.84 10.69
CA GLY A 177 7.77 -15.04 9.93
C GLY A 177 7.47 -14.71 8.47
N ASP A 178 6.27 -15.03 8.05
CA ASP A 178 5.76 -14.76 6.72
C ASP A 178 5.04 -13.41 6.59
N GLU A 179 4.80 -12.72 7.66
CA GLU A 179 4.11 -11.44 7.65
C GLU A 179 5.08 -10.26 7.68
N VAL A 180 4.66 -9.18 7.04
CA VAL A 180 5.41 -7.92 7.00
C VAL A 180 4.53 -6.81 7.56
N TYR A 181 5.08 -6.03 8.46
CA TYR A 181 4.38 -4.96 9.15
C TYR A 181 5.05 -3.61 8.90
N MET A 182 4.24 -2.57 8.78
CA MET A 182 4.69 -1.19 8.95
C MET A 182 4.60 -0.83 10.42
N LEU A 183 5.64 -0.23 10.96
CA LEU A 183 5.78 0.15 12.36
C LEU A 183 6.15 1.60 12.52
N LYS A 184 5.47 2.30 13.43
CA LYS A 184 5.82 3.65 13.89
C LYS A 184 5.87 3.67 15.41
N VAL A 185 6.92 4.29 15.99
CA VAL A 185 7.07 4.45 17.43
C VAL A 185 7.50 5.87 17.74
N ALA A 186 6.87 6.50 18.72
CA ALA A 186 7.34 7.70 19.38
C ALA A 186 7.82 7.31 20.80
N GLN A 187 9.02 7.70 21.16
CA GLN A 187 9.64 7.35 22.46
C GLN A 187 10.12 8.60 23.17
N ASN A 188 9.86 8.65 24.49
CA ASN A 188 10.37 9.66 25.40
C ASN A 188 10.46 9.07 26.81
N GLN A 189 11.54 9.37 27.56
CA GLN A 189 11.71 8.98 28.97
C GLN A 189 11.47 7.48 29.25
N GLY A 190 11.92 6.60 28.35
CA GLY A 190 11.75 5.15 28.53
C GLY A 190 10.35 4.61 28.20
N VAL A 191 9.42 5.49 27.79
CA VAL A 191 8.08 5.10 27.35
C VAL A 191 7.96 5.24 25.84
N GLY A 192 7.40 4.23 25.18
CA GLY A 192 7.12 4.20 23.75
C GLY A 192 5.63 4.05 23.48
N LEU A 193 5.06 4.92 22.67
CA LEU A 193 3.74 4.75 22.10
C LEU A 193 3.91 4.47 20.62
N GLY A 194 3.34 3.35 20.17
CA GLY A 194 3.56 2.91 18.79
C GLY A 194 2.30 2.43 18.10
N CYS A 195 2.41 2.29 16.80
CA CYS A 195 1.37 1.71 15.96
C CYS A 195 2.02 0.77 14.94
N TYR A 196 1.41 -0.39 14.76
CA TYR A 196 1.77 -1.30 13.68
C TYR A 196 0.55 -1.70 12.85
N VAL A 197 0.80 -2.02 11.60
CA VAL A 197 -0.23 -2.48 10.66
C VAL A 197 0.37 -3.50 9.72
N ASN A 198 -0.39 -4.55 9.39
CA ASN A 198 0.04 -5.54 8.43
C ASN A 198 0.09 -4.93 7.03
N LEU A 199 1.20 -5.14 6.32
CA LEU A 199 1.40 -4.57 5.01
C LEU A 199 0.43 -5.11 3.96
N LYS A 200 -0.05 -6.34 4.14
CA LYS A 200 -1.11 -6.94 3.32
C LYS A 200 -2.37 -6.09 3.34
N THR A 201 -2.81 -5.69 4.51
CA THR A 201 -3.99 -4.84 4.69
C THR A 201 -3.84 -3.48 4.01
N ILE A 202 -2.64 -2.88 4.10
CA ILE A 202 -2.33 -1.60 3.44
C ILE A 202 -2.41 -1.73 1.91
N LEU A 203 -1.93 -2.83 1.36
CA LEU A 203 -1.86 -3.05 -0.08
C LEU A 203 -3.12 -3.69 -0.66
N GLU A 204 -4.03 -4.19 0.17
CA GLU A 204 -5.29 -4.82 -0.29
C GLU A 204 -6.13 -3.92 -1.22
N PRO A 205 -6.31 -2.60 -0.96
CA PRO A 205 -7.07 -1.74 -1.88
C PRO A 205 -6.49 -1.73 -3.29
N PHE A 206 -5.17 -1.79 -3.41
CA PHE A 206 -4.49 -1.83 -4.70
C PHE A 206 -4.66 -3.17 -5.43
N SER A 207 -4.79 -4.28 -4.69
CA SER A 207 -5.02 -5.61 -5.28
C SER A 207 -6.39 -5.73 -5.96
N LYS A 208 -7.35 -4.88 -5.57
CA LYS A 208 -8.68 -4.80 -6.15
C LYS A 208 -8.71 -4.01 -7.47
N LEU A 209 -7.60 -3.35 -7.83
CA LEU A 209 -7.47 -2.71 -9.13
C LEU A 209 -7.29 -3.78 -10.21
N SER A 210 -7.96 -3.62 -11.34
CA SER A 210 -7.80 -4.51 -12.48
C SER A 210 -6.48 -4.22 -13.21
N LEU A 211 -5.39 -4.76 -12.68
CA LEU A 211 -4.03 -4.53 -13.17
C LEU A 211 -3.62 -5.49 -14.31
N GLY A 212 -4.52 -6.41 -14.70
CA GLY A 212 -4.25 -7.47 -15.68
C GLY A 212 -3.51 -8.68 -15.08
N LYS A 213 -3.49 -9.80 -15.81
CA LYS A 213 -3.03 -11.12 -15.32
C LYS A 213 -1.63 -11.15 -14.70
N SER A 214 -0.73 -10.29 -15.15
CA SER A 214 0.64 -10.15 -14.64
C SER A 214 0.90 -8.78 -14.01
N GLY A 215 -0.17 -8.02 -13.72
CA GLY A 215 -0.10 -6.77 -12.96
C GLY A 215 0.16 -7.03 -11.48
N TYR A 216 0.82 -6.07 -10.84
CA TYR A 216 1.12 -6.17 -9.41
C TYR A 216 1.31 -4.81 -8.75
N VAL A 217 1.23 -4.79 -7.43
CA VAL A 217 1.62 -3.66 -6.58
C VAL A 217 2.74 -4.11 -5.67
N SER A 218 3.83 -3.38 -5.64
CA SER A 218 4.99 -3.67 -4.78
C SER A 218 5.31 -2.49 -3.88
N LEU A 219 5.69 -2.79 -2.65
CA LEU A 219 6.42 -1.85 -1.81
C LEU A 219 7.92 -2.08 -2.01
N VAL A 220 8.63 -1.04 -2.40
CA VAL A 220 10.07 -1.08 -2.64
C VAL A 220 10.79 -0.10 -1.71
N ASP A 221 12.02 -0.44 -1.32
CA ASP A 221 12.87 0.47 -0.57
C ASP A 221 13.55 1.52 -1.48
N GLN A 222 14.29 2.45 -0.88
CA GLN A 222 15.02 3.50 -1.60
C GLN A 222 16.08 2.97 -2.57
N ASN A 223 16.51 1.72 -2.40
CA ASN A 223 17.46 1.06 -3.29
C ASN A 223 16.75 0.30 -4.41
N GLY A 224 15.42 0.36 -4.47
CA GLY A 224 14.61 -0.38 -5.42
C GLY A 224 14.43 -1.87 -5.07
N LYS A 225 14.85 -2.28 -3.85
CA LYS A 225 14.66 -3.64 -3.38
C LYS A 225 13.18 -3.86 -3.05
N ASN A 226 12.60 -4.90 -3.61
CA ASN A 226 11.24 -5.31 -3.32
C ASN A 226 11.12 -5.86 -1.89
N ILE A 227 10.15 -5.34 -1.14
CA ILE A 227 9.84 -5.78 0.23
C ILE A 227 8.69 -6.76 0.22
N VAL A 228 7.61 -6.39 -0.47
CA VAL A 228 6.43 -7.23 -0.63
C VAL A 228 5.73 -6.87 -1.93
N THR A 229 5.16 -7.86 -2.59
CA THR A 229 4.38 -7.70 -3.80
C THR A 229 3.02 -8.35 -3.63
N VAL A 230 1.98 -7.67 -4.08
CA VAL A 230 0.61 -8.15 -4.12
C VAL A 230 0.18 -8.27 -5.58
N THR A 231 -0.36 -9.43 -5.93
CA THR A 231 -0.95 -9.74 -7.24
C THR A 231 -2.40 -10.13 -7.07
N GLU A 232 -3.15 -10.33 -8.15
CA GLU A 232 -4.51 -10.92 -8.09
C GLU A 232 -4.54 -12.29 -7.38
N LYS A 233 -3.42 -13.02 -7.37
CA LYS A 233 -3.28 -14.33 -6.72
C LYS A 233 -2.90 -14.24 -5.24
N GLY A 234 -2.71 -13.03 -4.72
CA GLY A 234 -2.29 -12.78 -3.35
C GLY A 234 -0.87 -12.22 -3.22
N ILE A 235 -0.28 -12.35 -2.04
CA ILE A 235 1.06 -11.85 -1.75
C ILE A 235 2.11 -12.77 -2.35
N VAL A 236 3.03 -12.16 -3.11
CA VAL A 236 4.21 -12.82 -3.66
C VAL A 236 5.46 -12.13 -3.08
N ARG A 237 6.37 -12.90 -2.49
CA ARG A 237 7.61 -12.37 -1.89
C ARG A 237 8.78 -12.34 -2.85
N ASP A 238 8.77 -13.19 -3.86
CA ASP A 238 9.86 -13.30 -4.83
C ASP A 238 9.49 -12.54 -6.10
N SER A 239 10.17 -11.42 -6.33
CA SER A 239 9.99 -10.59 -7.52
C SER A 239 10.68 -11.17 -8.77
N SER A 240 11.52 -12.18 -8.62
CA SER A 240 12.26 -12.79 -9.75
C SER A 240 11.35 -13.49 -10.75
N GLN A 241 10.11 -13.81 -10.36
CA GLN A 241 9.10 -14.46 -11.19
C GLN A 241 8.07 -13.49 -11.82
N LEU A 242 8.14 -12.20 -11.49
CA LEU A 242 7.17 -11.23 -12.00
C LEU A 242 7.63 -10.69 -13.36
N ASP A 243 6.82 -10.95 -14.37
CA ASP A 243 7.06 -10.48 -15.73
C ASP A 243 7.17 -8.94 -15.81
N THR A 244 8.16 -8.47 -16.59
CA THR A 244 8.47 -7.03 -16.71
C THR A 244 7.56 -6.33 -17.72
N GLY A 245 6.21 -6.32 -17.53
CA GLY A 245 5.25 -5.59 -18.38
C GLY A 245 5.58 -4.10 -18.57
N ASN A 246 5.01 -3.47 -19.60
CA ASN A 246 5.49 -2.22 -20.18
C ASN A 246 5.15 -0.93 -19.42
N TYR A 247 4.27 -0.97 -18.40
CA TYR A 247 3.81 0.23 -17.71
C TYR A 247 3.99 0.07 -16.20
N THR A 248 4.91 0.85 -15.67
CA THR A 248 5.17 0.93 -14.23
C THR A 248 5.11 2.38 -13.80
N PHE A 249 4.36 2.69 -12.77
CA PHE A 249 4.44 3.99 -12.11
C PHE A 249 4.81 3.82 -10.64
N ARG A 250 5.51 4.82 -10.11
CA ARG A 250 6.03 4.84 -8.75
C ARG A 250 5.49 6.05 -8.01
N GLN A 251 5.14 5.84 -6.76
CA GLN A 251 4.67 6.88 -5.88
C GLN A 251 5.41 6.80 -4.54
N THR A 252 6.01 7.91 -4.15
CA THR A 252 6.79 8.02 -2.92
C THR A 252 5.85 8.27 -1.75
N LEU A 253 6.06 7.58 -0.63
CA LEU A 253 5.40 7.86 0.64
C LEU A 253 6.24 8.86 1.45
N SER A 254 5.71 10.05 1.75
CA SER A 254 6.46 11.10 2.46
C SER A 254 6.81 10.70 3.90
N GLN A 255 5.95 9.90 4.53
CA GLN A 255 6.09 9.45 5.91
C GLN A 255 6.95 8.18 6.06
N SER A 256 7.39 7.59 4.96
CA SER A 256 8.22 6.37 4.99
C SER A 256 9.38 6.46 3.99
N PRO A 257 10.44 5.65 4.15
CA PRO A 257 11.52 5.56 3.17
C PRO A 257 11.18 4.59 2.03
N PHE A 258 9.91 4.36 1.74
CA PHE A 258 9.43 3.38 0.78
C PHE A 258 8.65 4.03 -0.33
N GLU A 259 8.58 3.33 -1.46
CA GLU A 259 7.79 3.71 -2.63
C GLU A 259 6.80 2.59 -2.96
N ILE A 260 5.63 2.97 -3.41
CA ILE A 260 4.67 2.03 -4.02
C ILE A 260 4.94 2.00 -5.51
N GLN A 261 5.26 0.82 -6.02
CA GLN A 261 5.43 0.56 -7.43
C GLN A 261 4.26 -0.26 -7.95
N ILE A 262 3.58 0.25 -8.96
CA ILE A 262 2.42 -0.40 -9.56
C ILE A 262 2.73 -0.73 -11.01
N LYS A 263 2.49 -1.98 -11.38
CA LYS A 263 2.69 -2.48 -12.72
C LYS A 263 1.38 -2.94 -13.32
N ILE A 264 1.07 -2.44 -14.51
CA ILE A 264 -0.11 -2.82 -15.26
C ILE A 264 0.32 -3.75 -16.40
N SER A 265 -0.40 -4.85 -16.55
CA SER A 265 -0.22 -5.79 -17.67
C SER A 265 -1.44 -5.75 -18.57
N TRP A 266 -1.21 -5.58 -19.86
CA TRP A 266 -2.28 -5.57 -20.87
C TRP A 266 -2.73 -6.97 -21.31
N THR A 267 -2.03 -8.02 -20.86
CA THR A 267 -2.43 -9.39 -21.13
C THR A 267 -3.56 -9.77 -20.20
N GLY A 268 -4.82 -9.65 -20.67
CA GLY A 268 -6.00 -10.14 -19.95
C GLY A 268 -6.92 -9.08 -19.35
N ILE A 269 -6.79 -7.82 -19.81
CA ILE A 269 -7.83 -6.78 -19.64
C ILE A 269 -8.80 -6.87 -20.81
#